data_664a42e80b7e28fc5e86744b4170742b
#
_entry.id   664a42e80b7e28fc5e86744b4170742b
#
_cell.length_a   1.000
_cell.length_b   1.000
_cell.length_c   1.000
_cell.angle_alpha   90.00
_cell.angle_beta   90.00
_cell.angle_gamma   90.00
#
_symmetry.space_group_name_H-M   'P 1'
#
loop_
_entity.id
_entity.type
_entity.pdbx_description
1 polymer ?
#
loop_
_entity_poly.entity_id
_entity_poly.type
_entity_poly.pdbx_seq_one_letter_code
_entity_poly.pdbx_strand_id
1 'polypeptide(L)'
;MNFIFASDSFKGSLSSEKIGKLLEKELKSIIPEAKAKSFLIADGGEGTLDAFMVKDGARHNFVTVFDPLFRKIKASYITFGNTAVVSMSEASGLTLLQKSEQNPLYTTTYGTGELILDALKNGYRNIVVAIGGSATNDGGTGCMSALGVKFLDKDGKSVHGVGESLEKIAKIDTSCLVSSAREATFTVMCDVTNPLTGENGATYVYGPQKGATPEIASCLEKGMQNYARVIKRDLGIDANDIVGGGAAGGIGAALSCFLDAKMTSGIETLLDLVDFDSYLKNADFVISGEGRIDSQSASGKVLSGIGKRCLLHGVPLICIAGCLGDGYEDIYNIGVTKIYTLANDKTTLDEAINNAEGVYIERAKELFYDIKKGAN
;
A
#
# COMPACT_ATOMS: atom_id res chain seq x y z
N MET A 1 -13.74 -3.40 29.56
CA MET A 1 -13.47 -4.07 28.27
C MET A 1 -12.58 -3.18 27.42
N ASN A 2 -11.60 -3.79 26.73
CA ASN A 2 -10.65 -3.10 25.85
C ASN A 2 -10.90 -3.54 24.41
N PHE A 3 -11.15 -2.58 23.54
CA PHE A 3 -11.42 -2.80 22.12
C PHE A 3 -10.28 -2.29 21.26
N ILE A 4 -10.02 -2.99 20.16
CA ILE A 4 -9.19 -2.50 19.07
C ILE A 4 -10.07 -2.33 17.83
N PHE A 5 -9.98 -1.18 17.18
CA PHE A 5 -10.65 -0.91 15.91
C PHE A 5 -9.61 -0.82 14.81
N ALA A 6 -9.73 -1.66 13.79
CA ALA A 6 -8.75 -1.80 12.72
C ALA A 6 -9.45 -2.20 11.41
N SER A 7 -10.32 -1.32 10.90
CA SER A 7 -11.09 -1.57 9.67
C SER A 7 -10.44 -0.89 8.46
N ASP A 8 -10.47 -1.59 7.32
CA ASP A 8 -10.18 -0.96 6.03
C ASP A 8 -11.28 0.04 5.64
N SER A 9 -11.01 0.85 4.65
CA SER A 9 -11.98 1.76 4.06
C SER A 9 -13.06 1.00 3.28
N PHE A 10 -14.28 1.51 3.30
CA PHE A 10 -15.34 1.06 2.39
C PHE A 10 -15.27 1.95 1.15
N LYS A 11 -14.57 1.46 0.14
CA LYS A 11 -14.21 2.23 -1.06
C LYS A 11 -15.41 2.98 -1.62
N GLY A 12 -15.26 4.31 -1.75
CA GLY A 12 -16.30 5.20 -2.27
C GLY A 12 -17.38 5.63 -1.26
N SER A 13 -17.33 5.18 0.03
CA SER A 13 -18.34 5.54 1.03
C SER A 13 -17.77 5.97 2.37
N LEU A 14 -17.01 5.14 3.10
CA LEU A 14 -16.48 5.44 4.42
C LEU A 14 -14.96 5.23 4.48
N SER A 15 -14.21 6.23 4.94
CA SER A 15 -12.78 6.07 5.20
C SER A 15 -12.53 5.28 6.49
N SER A 16 -11.36 4.63 6.60
CA SER A 16 -10.92 3.92 7.81
C SER A 16 -10.97 4.83 9.04
N GLU A 17 -10.54 6.10 8.91
CA GLU A 17 -10.61 7.11 9.98
C GLU A 17 -12.05 7.37 10.44
N LYS A 18 -12.98 7.56 9.48
CA LYS A 18 -14.39 7.79 9.78
C LYS A 18 -15.01 6.61 10.51
N ILE A 19 -14.71 5.40 10.04
CA ILE A 19 -15.15 4.14 10.66
C ILE A 19 -14.69 4.06 12.12
N GLY A 20 -13.41 4.32 12.40
CA GLY A 20 -12.88 4.33 13.76
C GLY A 20 -13.63 5.32 14.68
N LYS A 21 -13.86 6.54 14.19
CA LYS A 21 -14.61 7.59 14.94
C LYS A 21 -16.06 7.17 15.24
N LEU A 22 -16.73 6.52 14.28
CA LEU A 22 -18.11 6.03 14.47
C LEU A 22 -18.14 4.92 15.52
N LEU A 23 -17.22 3.94 15.44
CA LEU A 23 -17.11 2.87 16.41
C LEU A 23 -16.83 3.40 17.82
N GLU A 24 -15.90 4.34 17.97
CA GLU A 24 -15.58 4.95 19.28
C GLU A 24 -16.80 5.66 19.88
N LYS A 25 -17.54 6.42 19.07
CA LYS A 25 -18.75 7.12 19.50
C LYS A 25 -19.83 6.16 20.00
N GLU A 26 -20.12 5.11 19.21
CA GLU A 26 -21.18 4.17 19.57
C GLU A 26 -20.78 3.26 20.74
N LEU A 27 -19.50 2.86 20.82
CA LEU A 27 -18.98 2.13 21.99
C LEU A 27 -19.19 2.94 23.27
N LYS A 28 -18.79 4.22 23.29
CA LYS A 28 -18.93 5.10 24.46
C LYS A 28 -20.39 5.31 24.87
N SER A 29 -21.31 5.33 23.91
CA SER A 29 -22.74 5.46 24.17
C SER A 29 -23.34 4.22 24.84
N ILE A 30 -22.84 3.00 24.50
CA ILE A 30 -23.45 1.73 24.92
C ILE A 30 -22.70 1.12 26.12
N ILE A 31 -21.35 1.21 26.10
CA ILE A 31 -20.45 0.67 27.14
C ILE A 31 -19.48 1.80 27.58
N PRO A 32 -19.95 2.77 28.39
CA PRO A 32 -19.18 3.98 28.73
C PRO A 32 -17.81 3.73 29.37
N GLU A 33 -17.68 2.63 30.13
CA GLU A 33 -16.45 2.22 30.80
C GLU A 33 -15.42 1.52 29.89
N ALA A 34 -15.82 1.15 28.68
CA ALA A 34 -14.92 0.49 27.74
C ALA A 34 -13.85 1.47 27.22
N LYS A 35 -12.66 0.92 26.95
CA LYS A 35 -11.56 1.62 26.30
C LYS A 35 -11.41 1.11 24.88
N ALA A 36 -11.04 1.99 23.98
CA ALA A 36 -10.75 1.64 22.58
C ALA A 36 -9.43 2.24 22.12
N LYS A 37 -8.75 1.51 21.21
CA LYS A 37 -7.63 2.00 20.43
C LYS A 37 -7.97 1.80 18.96
N SER A 38 -7.97 2.88 18.20
CA SER A 38 -8.19 2.83 16.74
C SER A 38 -6.85 2.84 16.01
N PHE A 39 -6.76 1.98 14.99
CA PHE A 39 -5.68 1.94 14.01
C PHE A 39 -6.25 2.28 12.65
N LEU A 40 -5.64 3.22 11.97
CA LEU A 40 -5.92 3.44 10.55
C LEU A 40 -5.28 2.31 9.76
N ILE A 41 -6.07 1.69 8.91
CA ILE A 41 -5.60 0.60 8.06
C ILE A 41 -5.56 1.10 6.62
N ALA A 42 -4.45 0.79 5.95
CA ALA A 42 -4.25 1.10 4.54
C ALA A 42 -3.47 -0.04 3.86
N ASP A 43 -3.75 -0.25 2.59
CA ASP A 43 -3.21 -1.35 1.77
C ASP A 43 -1.93 -0.99 1.00
N GLY A 44 -1.20 0.04 1.45
CA GLY A 44 0.02 0.53 0.78
C GLY A 44 -0.23 1.60 -0.29
N GLY A 45 -1.49 2.03 -0.48
CA GLY A 45 -1.89 3.10 -1.39
C GLY A 45 -2.05 4.45 -0.70
N GLU A 46 -3.03 5.24 -1.18
CA GLU A 46 -3.37 6.55 -0.61
C GLU A 46 -3.76 6.43 0.88
N GLY A 47 -3.32 7.38 1.70
CA GLY A 47 -3.59 7.37 3.15
C GLY A 47 -2.69 6.43 3.96
N THR A 48 -1.77 5.69 3.33
CA THR A 48 -0.87 4.76 4.05
C THR A 48 0.00 5.48 5.08
N LEU A 49 0.46 6.70 4.80
CA LEU A 49 1.30 7.45 5.74
C LEU A 49 0.58 7.73 7.06
N ASP A 50 -0.71 8.10 7.00
CA ASP A 50 -1.48 8.44 8.20
C ASP A 50 -1.65 7.24 9.15
N ALA A 51 -1.62 6.02 8.62
CA ALA A 51 -1.68 4.80 9.43
C ALA A 51 -0.49 4.68 10.41
N PHE A 52 0.66 5.25 10.09
CA PHE A 52 1.85 5.24 10.94
C PHE A 52 1.89 6.36 11.97
N MET A 53 0.97 7.34 11.91
CA MET A 53 0.89 8.43 12.89
C MET A 53 0.47 7.96 14.31
N VAL A 54 0.05 6.72 14.45
CA VAL A 54 -0.24 6.09 15.74
C VAL A 54 1.03 5.83 16.58
N LYS A 55 2.21 5.80 15.93
CA LYS A 55 3.50 5.57 16.58
C LYS A 55 3.98 6.78 17.36
N ASP A 56 4.53 6.51 18.54
CA ASP A 56 5.12 7.56 19.37
C ASP A 56 6.30 8.22 18.63
N GLY A 57 6.28 9.55 18.59
CA GLY A 57 7.29 10.35 17.90
C GLY A 57 7.16 10.37 16.37
N ALA A 58 6.06 9.81 15.83
CA ALA A 58 5.79 9.90 14.39
C ALA A 58 5.57 11.34 13.96
N ARG A 59 6.15 11.72 12.82
CA ARG A 59 6.02 13.05 12.24
C ARG A 59 6.11 13.04 10.72
N HIS A 60 5.38 13.97 10.10
CA HIS A 60 5.53 14.27 8.68
C HIS A 60 6.79 15.09 8.42
N ASN A 61 7.54 14.70 7.40
CA ASN A 61 8.66 15.47 6.86
C ASN A 61 8.30 15.90 5.44
N PHE A 62 8.22 17.19 5.22
CA PHE A 62 7.79 17.75 3.93
C PHE A 62 8.98 18.13 3.07
N VAL A 63 8.97 17.73 1.82
CA VAL A 63 10.04 17.96 0.84
C VAL A 63 9.46 18.47 -0.45
N THR A 64 10.17 19.35 -1.14
CA THR A 64 9.84 19.74 -2.52
C THR A 64 10.50 18.75 -3.48
N VAL A 65 9.69 17.99 -4.19
CA VAL A 65 10.12 16.93 -5.11
C VAL A 65 9.45 17.12 -6.48
N PHE A 66 9.80 16.28 -7.44
CA PHE A 66 9.09 16.21 -8.71
C PHE A 66 7.86 15.29 -8.63
N ASP A 67 6.79 15.71 -9.33
CA ASP A 67 5.62 14.87 -9.60
C ASP A 67 5.88 13.90 -10.78
N PRO A 68 4.91 13.06 -11.19
CA PRO A 68 5.11 12.13 -12.31
C PRO A 68 5.47 12.81 -13.65
N LEU A 69 5.19 14.09 -13.83
CA LEU A 69 5.48 14.87 -15.04
C LEU A 69 6.58 15.92 -14.84
N PHE A 70 7.46 15.71 -13.87
CA PHE A 70 8.58 16.60 -13.51
C PHE A 70 8.17 18.02 -13.11
N ARG A 71 6.96 18.23 -12.57
CA ARG A 71 6.52 19.49 -11.97
C ARG A 71 6.91 19.47 -10.48
N LYS A 72 7.34 20.60 -9.92
CA LYS A 72 7.67 20.71 -8.50
C LYS A 72 6.41 20.72 -7.65
N ILE A 73 6.35 19.80 -6.69
CA ILE A 73 5.27 19.67 -5.72
C ILE A 73 5.85 19.53 -4.30
N LYS A 74 5.02 19.81 -3.30
CA LYS A 74 5.32 19.51 -1.90
C LYS A 74 4.74 18.15 -1.57
N ALA A 75 5.59 17.19 -1.24
CA ALA A 75 5.22 15.84 -0.82
C ALA A 75 5.77 15.56 0.58
N SER A 76 5.34 14.46 1.21
CA SER A 76 5.80 14.11 2.55
C SER A 76 6.16 12.63 2.68
N TYR A 77 6.93 12.34 3.73
CA TYR A 77 7.15 11.00 4.26
C TYR A 77 7.06 11.02 5.79
N ILE A 78 6.78 9.89 6.41
CA ILE A 78 6.66 9.78 7.86
C ILE A 78 7.96 9.22 8.44
N THR A 79 8.34 9.69 9.62
CA THR A 79 9.48 9.15 10.38
C THR A 79 9.11 8.88 11.83
N PHE A 80 9.67 7.79 12.38
CA PHE A 80 9.66 7.46 13.80
C PHE A 80 10.86 6.57 14.13
N GLY A 81 11.49 6.77 15.28
CA GLY A 81 12.73 6.06 15.63
C GLY A 81 13.79 6.21 14.52
N ASN A 82 14.30 5.10 14.00
CA ASN A 82 15.25 5.05 12.87
C ASN A 82 14.57 4.71 11.52
N THR A 83 13.23 4.72 11.47
CA THR A 83 12.46 4.33 10.30
C THR A 83 11.93 5.55 9.56
N ALA A 84 12.00 5.52 8.24
CA ALA A 84 11.28 6.42 7.35
C ALA A 84 10.32 5.60 6.46
N VAL A 85 9.06 6.00 6.42
CA VAL A 85 8.03 5.41 5.56
C VAL A 85 7.73 6.38 4.43
N VAL A 86 8.00 5.96 3.22
CA VAL A 86 7.77 6.71 1.97
C VAL A 86 6.61 6.05 1.22
N SER A 87 5.56 6.81 0.93
CA SER A 87 4.52 6.36 -0.01
C SER A 87 4.81 6.93 -1.39
N MET A 88 4.88 6.07 -2.40
CA MET A 88 5.13 6.56 -3.75
C MET A 88 3.96 7.39 -4.31
N SER A 89 2.75 7.22 -3.79
CA SER A 89 1.58 8.02 -4.17
C SER A 89 1.75 9.51 -3.91
N GLU A 90 2.59 9.88 -2.94
CA GLU A 90 2.89 11.27 -2.59
C GLU A 90 3.64 12.05 -3.70
N ALA A 91 4.47 11.34 -4.47
CA ALA A 91 5.31 11.96 -5.49
C ALA A 91 5.15 11.34 -6.90
N SER A 92 4.66 10.11 -7.00
CA SER A 92 4.53 9.38 -8.26
C SER A 92 3.13 8.76 -8.41
N GLY A 93 2.14 9.33 -7.71
CA GLY A 93 0.77 8.82 -7.62
C GLY A 93 -0.12 9.21 -8.81
N LEU A 94 -1.11 8.36 -9.09
CA LEU A 94 -2.09 8.59 -10.14
C LEU A 94 -3.02 9.79 -9.84
N THR A 95 -3.30 10.04 -8.57
CA THR A 95 -4.14 11.15 -8.09
C THR A 95 -3.49 12.53 -8.29
N LEU A 96 -2.17 12.58 -8.56
CA LEU A 96 -1.47 13.82 -8.89
C LEU A 96 -1.70 14.28 -10.36
N LEU A 97 -2.31 13.42 -11.17
CA LEU A 97 -2.54 13.65 -12.60
C LEU A 97 -4.02 13.82 -12.91
N GLN A 98 -4.34 14.81 -13.74
CA GLN A 98 -5.66 14.87 -14.38
C GLN A 98 -5.80 13.68 -15.33
N LYS A 99 -7.03 13.23 -15.58
CA LYS A 99 -7.29 12.08 -16.45
C LYS A 99 -6.71 12.25 -17.87
N SER A 100 -6.68 13.49 -18.38
CA SER A 100 -6.07 13.83 -19.66
C SER A 100 -4.54 13.79 -19.68
N GLU A 101 -3.89 13.79 -18.51
CA GLU A 101 -2.43 13.73 -18.35
C GLU A 101 -1.93 12.30 -18.14
N GLN A 102 -2.83 11.35 -17.92
CA GLN A 102 -2.49 9.96 -17.61
C GLN A 102 -1.96 9.26 -18.88
N ASN A 103 -0.63 9.20 -18.97
CA ASN A 103 0.07 8.46 -20.01
C ASN A 103 1.39 7.89 -19.44
N PRO A 104 1.47 6.57 -19.20
CA PRO A 104 2.63 5.95 -18.56
C PRO A 104 3.91 5.93 -19.43
N LEU A 105 3.87 6.38 -20.68
CA LEU A 105 5.09 6.62 -21.46
C LEU A 105 5.94 7.75 -20.89
N TYR A 106 5.30 8.77 -20.29
CA TYR A 106 5.96 10.03 -19.92
C TYR A 106 6.06 10.23 -18.41
N THR A 107 5.51 9.33 -17.61
CA THR A 107 5.54 9.45 -16.16
C THR A 107 6.78 8.83 -15.55
N THR A 108 7.22 9.41 -14.41
CA THR A 108 8.45 9.03 -13.71
C THR A 108 8.24 8.76 -12.22
N THR A 109 9.08 7.87 -11.68
CA THR A 109 9.23 7.63 -10.23
C THR A 109 10.30 8.50 -9.58
N TYR A 110 10.84 9.52 -10.28
CA TYR A 110 11.98 10.32 -9.81
C TYR A 110 11.70 10.98 -8.46
N GLY A 111 10.51 11.56 -8.26
CA GLY A 111 10.14 12.20 -7.00
C GLY A 111 10.07 11.23 -5.82
N THR A 112 9.65 9.98 -6.04
CA THR A 112 9.75 8.93 -5.00
C THR A 112 11.19 8.69 -4.58
N GLY A 113 12.12 8.67 -5.54
CA GLY A 113 13.56 8.60 -5.25
C GLY A 113 14.08 9.83 -4.50
N GLU A 114 13.56 11.04 -4.79
CA GLU A 114 13.91 12.26 -4.03
C GLU A 114 13.45 12.17 -2.57
N LEU A 115 12.25 11.62 -2.28
CA LEU A 115 11.78 11.39 -0.91
C LEU A 115 12.70 10.41 -0.16
N ILE A 116 13.06 9.30 -0.80
CA ILE A 116 14.00 8.32 -0.23
C ILE A 116 15.36 8.97 0.03
N LEU A 117 15.88 9.74 -0.92
CA LEU A 117 17.15 10.44 -0.80
C LEU A 117 17.17 11.42 0.36
N ASP A 118 16.08 12.17 0.56
CA ASP A 118 15.95 13.11 1.68
C ASP A 118 15.93 12.35 3.02
N ALA A 119 15.19 11.27 3.13
CA ALA A 119 15.17 10.41 4.32
C ALA A 119 16.58 9.89 4.65
N LEU A 120 17.32 9.39 3.65
CA LEU A 120 18.71 8.92 3.81
C LEU A 120 19.67 10.03 4.24
N LYS A 121 19.53 11.25 3.68
CA LYS A 121 20.32 12.43 4.07
C LYS A 121 20.05 12.87 5.49
N ASN A 122 18.80 12.69 5.97
CA ASN A 122 18.42 12.96 7.36
C ASN A 122 18.83 11.85 8.34
N GLY A 123 19.59 10.84 7.89
CA GLY A 123 20.19 9.81 8.74
C GLY A 123 19.34 8.55 8.93
N TYR A 124 18.14 8.46 8.36
CA TYR A 124 17.33 7.25 8.44
C TYR A 124 17.97 6.12 7.63
N ARG A 125 17.94 4.91 8.20
CA ARG A 125 18.56 3.72 7.58
C ARG A 125 17.58 2.55 7.46
N ASN A 126 16.39 2.67 8.01
CA ASN A 126 15.31 1.70 7.87
C ASN A 126 14.23 2.34 6.99
N ILE A 127 14.24 2.02 5.71
CA ILE A 127 13.36 2.66 4.71
C ILE A 127 12.26 1.69 4.32
N VAL A 128 11.03 2.10 4.54
CA VAL A 128 9.82 1.37 4.12
C VAL A 128 9.19 2.12 2.97
N VAL A 129 8.95 1.43 1.86
CA VAL A 129 8.37 2.04 0.66
C VAL A 129 7.02 1.40 0.35
N ALA A 130 5.96 2.16 0.51
CA ALA A 130 4.62 1.77 0.08
C ALA A 130 4.43 2.13 -1.40
N ILE A 131 4.15 1.12 -2.24
CA ILE A 131 4.18 1.30 -3.71
C ILE A 131 2.79 1.29 -4.37
N GLY A 132 1.70 1.36 -3.59
CA GLY A 132 0.35 1.48 -4.13
C GLY A 132 0.06 2.84 -4.78
N GLY A 133 -0.98 2.90 -5.62
CA GLY A 133 -1.48 4.14 -6.21
C GLY A 133 -0.63 4.77 -7.31
N SER A 134 0.31 4.04 -7.93
CA SER A 134 1.28 4.56 -8.90
C SER A 134 0.67 5.04 -10.23
N ALA A 135 1.23 6.13 -10.78
CA ALA A 135 0.94 6.64 -12.14
C ALA A 135 1.92 6.12 -13.21
N THR A 136 2.95 5.37 -12.82
CA THR A 136 4.18 5.17 -13.59
C THR A 136 4.32 3.76 -14.15
N ASN A 137 5.07 3.63 -15.23
CA ASN A 137 5.52 2.35 -15.81
C ASN A 137 6.95 2.50 -16.35
N ASP A 138 7.82 3.10 -15.54
CA ASP A 138 9.21 3.42 -15.86
C ASP A 138 10.22 2.39 -15.31
N GLY A 139 9.73 1.23 -14.83
CA GLY A 139 10.61 0.22 -14.24
C GLY A 139 11.35 0.69 -12.98
N GLY A 140 10.92 1.80 -12.35
CA GLY A 140 11.61 2.41 -11.21
C GLY A 140 12.90 3.16 -11.59
N THR A 141 13.17 3.35 -12.89
CA THR A 141 14.40 4.01 -13.35
C THR A 141 14.50 5.46 -12.91
N GLY A 142 13.38 6.18 -12.81
CA GLY A 142 13.35 7.52 -12.24
C GLY A 142 13.82 7.53 -10.78
N CYS A 143 13.26 6.66 -9.96
CA CYS A 143 13.62 6.52 -8.55
C CYS A 143 15.12 6.20 -8.37
N MET A 144 15.62 5.21 -9.11
CA MET A 144 17.03 4.84 -9.06
C MET A 144 17.93 5.97 -9.56
N SER A 145 17.50 6.75 -10.56
CA SER A 145 18.26 7.92 -11.06
C SER A 145 18.38 9.00 -9.99
N ALA A 146 17.34 9.28 -9.22
CA ALA A 146 17.40 10.21 -8.10
C ALA A 146 18.38 9.76 -7.00
N LEU A 147 18.57 8.45 -6.85
CA LEU A 147 19.54 7.86 -5.91
C LEU A 147 20.95 7.75 -6.50
N GLY A 148 21.18 8.19 -7.75
CA GLY A 148 22.50 8.26 -8.38
C GLY A 148 22.84 7.13 -9.36
N VAL A 149 21.92 6.19 -9.63
CA VAL A 149 22.12 5.20 -10.71
C VAL A 149 22.04 5.90 -12.06
N LYS A 150 22.93 5.56 -12.97
CA LYS A 150 22.90 6.07 -14.35
C LYS A 150 22.43 4.99 -15.32
N PHE A 151 21.41 5.33 -16.09
CA PHE A 151 20.94 4.54 -17.23
C PHE A 151 21.47 5.20 -18.50
N LEU A 152 22.22 4.45 -19.29
CA LEU A 152 22.93 4.96 -20.46
C LEU A 152 22.41 4.29 -21.72
N ASP A 153 22.31 5.06 -22.81
CA ASP A 153 22.04 4.54 -24.14
C ASP A 153 23.31 3.94 -24.79
N LYS A 154 23.18 3.46 -26.02
CA LYS A 154 24.28 2.89 -26.81
C LYS A 154 25.45 3.85 -27.07
N ASP A 155 25.19 5.15 -27.03
CA ASP A 155 26.19 6.21 -27.25
C ASP A 155 26.78 6.71 -25.91
N GLY A 156 26.42 6.09 -24.78
CA GLY A 156 26.88 6.46 -23.44
C GLY A 156 26.21 7.71 -22.85
N LYS A 157 25.13 8.19 -23.45
CA LYS A 157 24.36 9.34 -22.96
C LYS A 157 23.34 8.88 -21.94
N SER A 158 23.06 9.72 -20.94
CA SER A 158 22.05 9.45 -19.91
C SER A 158 20.64 9.38 -20.52
N VAL A 159 19.90 8.36 -20.12
CA VAL A 159 18.51 8.15 -20.50
C VAL A 159 17.61 8.69 -19.40
N HIS A 160 16.53 9.40 -19.74
CA HIS A 160 15.54 9.87 -18.77
C HIS A 160 14.76 8.70 -18.17
N GLY A 161 14.47 8.76 -16.86
CA GLY A 161 13.72 7.73 -16.15
C GLY A 161 12.21 7.87 -16.38
N VAL A 162 11.74 7.54 -17.59
CA VAL A 162 10.33 7.51 -18.00
C VAL A 162 10.06 6.25 -18.83
N GLY A 163 8.78 5.86 -18.96
CA GLY A 163 8.38 4.62 -19.62
C GLY A 163 8.91 4.47 -21.05
N GLU A 164 8.76 5.49 -21.89
CA GLU A 164 9.22 5.47 -23.30
C GLU A 164 10.73 5.29 -23.47
N SER A 165 11.48 5.57 -22.44
CA SER A 165 12.94 5.53 -22.46
C SER A 165 13.55 4.17 -22.18
N LEU A 166 12.78 3.23 -21.64
CA LEU A 166 13.27 1.92 -21.22
C LEU A 166 13.89 1.11 -22.39
N GLU A 167 13.34 1.23 -23.59
CA GLU A 167 13.87 0.56 -24.79
C GLU A 167 15.28 1.08 -25.18
N LYS A 168 15.62 2.32 -24.81
CA LYS A 168 16.90 2.96 -25.14
C LYS A 168 18.04 2.57 -24.19
N ILE A 169 17.72 1.97 -23.03
CA ILE A 169 18.73 1.62 -22.04
C ILE A 169 19.64 0.52 -22.60
N ALA A 170 20.92 0.85 -22.72
CA ALA A 170 21.95 -0.07 -23.17
C ALA A 170 22.93 -0.47 -22.05
N LYS A 171 23.06 0.33 -20.98
CA LYS A 171 23.95 0.05 -19.84
C LYS A 171 23.40 0.65 -18.55
N ILE A 172 23.62 -0.06 -17.45
CA ILE A 172 23.35 0.41 -16.08
C ILE A 172 24.69 0.63 -15.37
N ASP A 173 24.86 1.82 -14.77
CA ASP A 173 26.03 2.18 -13.98
C ASP A 173 25.61 2.57 -12.57
N THR A 174 25.93 1.73 -11.60
CA THR A 174 25.62 1.91 -10.17
C THR A 174 26.74 2.57 -9.40
N SER A 175 27.83 3.01 -10.04
CA SER A 175 29.02 3.56 -9.36
C SER A 175 28.72 4.82 -8.54
N CYS A 176 27.72 5.61 -8.97
CA CYS A 176 27.31 6.83 -8.29
C CYS A 176 26.07 6.63 -7.37
N LEU A 177 25.60 5.41 -7.17
CA LEU A 177 24.56 5.14 -6.17
C LEU A 177 25.03 5.60 -4.79
N VAL A 178 24.23 6.45 -4.14
CA VAL A 178 24.59 7.09 -2.86
C VAL A 178 24.93 6.03 -1.81
N SER A 179 26.04 6.24 -1.07
CA SER A 179 26.54 5.26 -0.08
C SER A 179 25.50 4.96 1.00
N SER A 180 24.76 5.97 1.44
CA SER A 180 23.71 5.82 2.45
C SER A 180 22.58 4.87 2.01
N ALA A 181 22.34 4.71 0.71
CA ALA A 181 21.39 3.72 0.22
C ALA A 181 21.93 2.28 0.28
N ARG A 182 23.26 2.11 0.13
CA ARG A 182 23.90 0.80 0.30
C ARG A 182 23.95 0.34 1.77
N GLU A 183 23.92 1.29 2.71
CA GLU A 183 23.97 1.05 4.15
C GLU A 183 22.59 0.87 4.78
N ALA A 184 21.53 1.25 4.06
CA ALA A 184 20.16 1.18 4.55
C ALA A 184 19.52 -0.18 4.26
N THR A 185 18.54 -0.55 5.08
CA THR A 185 17.64 -1.65 4.81
C THR A 185 16.37 -1.12 4.15
N PHE A 186 15.90 -1.83 3.13
CA PHE A 186 14.69 -1.46 2.41
C PHE A 186 13.63 -2.55 2.55
N THR A 187 12.41 -2.13 2.84
CA THR A 187 11.21 -2.98 2.83
C THR A 187 10.19 -2.37 1.88
N VAL A 188 9.62 -3.16 1.00
CA VAL A 188 8.60 -2.74 0.04
C VAL A 188 7.26 -3.35 0.44
N MET A 189 6.28 -2.52 0.73
CA MET A 189 4.90 -2.94 0.98
C MET A 189 4.21 -3.24 -0.36
N CYS A 190 3.96 -4.54 -0.62
CA CYS A 190 3.43 -5.02 -1.89
C CYS A 190 2.55 -6.25 -1.68
N ASP A 191 1.29 -6.18 -2.06
CA ASP A 191 0.32 -7.27 -1.94
C ASP A 191 0.01 -7.97 -3.27
N VAL A 192 0.80 -7.70 -4.33
CA VAL A 192 0.66 -8.35 -5.63
C VAL A 192 1.90 -9.17 -5.97
N THR A 193 1.70 -10.20 -6.78
CA THR A 193 2.76 -11.18 -7.11
C THR A 193 3.20 -11.12 -8.58
N ASN A 194 2.66 -10.18 -9.36
CA ASN A 194 2.92 -10.06 -10.79
C ASN A 194 4.41 -9.90 -11.11
N PRO A 195 4.94 -10.62 -12.12
CA PRO A 195 6.32 -10.45 -12.57
C PRO A 195 6.50 -9.11 -13.27
N LEU A 196 7.75 -8.75 -13.56
CA LEU A 196 8.06 -7.48 -14.21
C LEU A 196 7.52 -7.41 -15.64
N THR A 197 7.66 -8.47 -16.44
CA THR A 197 7.31 -8.53 -17.86
C THR A 197 6.35 -9.67 -18.18
N GLY A 198 5.82 -9.69 -19.40
CA GLY A 198 4.91 -10.71 -19.91
C GLY A 198 3.44 -10.36 -19.74
N GLU A 199 2.56 -11.28 -20.14
CA GLU A 199 1.10 -11.06 -20.16
C GLU A 199 0.55 -10.70 -18.76
N ASN A 200 1.11 -11.27 -17.70
CA ASN A 200 0.78 -11.01 -16.32
C ASN A 200 1.71 -9.97 -15.68
N GLY A 201 2.53 -9.27 -16.47
CA GLY A 201 3.54 -8.32 -16.02
C GLY A 201 2.99 -6.93 -15.71
N ALA A 202 3.90 -6.05 -15.28
CA ALA A 202 3.61 -4.66 -14.89
C ALA A 202 2.78 -3.91 -15.92
N THR A 203 3.14 -4.03 -17.19
CA THR A 203 2.59 -3.22 -18.27
C THR A 203 1.17 -3.61 -18.63
N TYR A 204 0.93 -4.90 -18.91
CA TYR A 204 -0.38 -5.33 -19.38
C TYR A 204 -1.43 -5.35 -18.28
N VAL A 205 -1.04 -5.67 -17.04
CA VAL A 205 -1.99 -5.73 -15.92
C VAL A 205 -2.33 -4.33 -15.39
N TYR A 206 -1.34 -3.46 -15.22
CA TYR A 206 -1.53 -2.18 -14.54
C TYR A 206 -1.46 -0.96 -15.45
N GLY A 207 -0.98 -1.12 -16.70
CA GLY A 207 -0.89 -0.02 -17.67
C GLY A 207 -2.24 0.61 -18.03
N PRO A 208 -3.31 -0.17 -18.31
CA PRO A 208 -4.60 0.38 -18.71
C PRO A 208 -5.19 1.39 -17.74
N GLN A 209 -5.15 1.11 -16.44
CA GLN A 209 -5.65 2.05 -15.42
C GLN A 209 -4.82 3.35 -15.31
N LYS A 210 -3.59 3.35 -15.85
CA LYS A 210 -2.69 4.51 -15.92
C LYS A 210 -2.78 5.28 -17.24
N GLY A 211 -3.72 4.88 -18.11
CA GLY A 211 -3.96 5.52 -19.41
C GLY A 211 -3.26 4.86 -20.59
N ALA A 212 -2.68 3.66 -20.44
CA ALA A 212 -2.09 2.96 -21.57
C ALA A 212 -3.16 2.41 -22.52
N THR A 213 -3.10 2.79 -23.79
CA THR A 213 -3.80 2.09 -24.87
C THR A 213 -3.07 0.77 -25.21
N PRO A 214 -3.66 -0.15 -25.98
CA PRO A 214 -2.96 -1.37 -26.43
C PRO A 214 -1.64 -1.07 -27.13
N GLU A 215 -1.55 -0.01 -27.94
CA GLU A 215 -0.34 0.40 -28.65
C GLU A 215 0.72 0.91 -27.67
N ILE A 216 0.32 1.74 -26.71
CA ILE A 216 1.20 2.24 -25.64
C ILE A 216 1.70 1.06 -24.79
N ALA A 217 0.82 0.13 -24.41
CA ALA A 217 1.20 -1.05 -23.65
C ALA A 217 2.22 -1.92 -24.41
N SER A 218 2.03 -2.12 -25.71
CA SER A 218 3.00 -2.85 -26.52
C SER A 218 4.37 -2.16 -26.57
N CYS A 219 4.42 -0.83 -26.67
CA CYS A 219 5.66 -0.07 -26.64
C CYS A 219 6.36 -0.18 -25.27
N LEU A 220 5.61 0.04 -24.17
CA LEU A 220 6.13 -0.06 -22.82
C LEU A 220 6.65 -1.46 -22.50
N GLU A 221 5.94 -2.50 -22.92
CA GLU A 221 6.36 -3.90 -22.67
C GLU A 221 7.69 -4.21 -23.36
N LYS A 222 7.89 -3.78 -24.61
CA LYS A 222 9.20 -3.94 -25.29
C LYS A 222 10.31 -3.24 -24.51
N GLY A 223 10.05 -2.03 -24.01
CA GLY A 223 10.99 -1.30 -23.18
C GLY A 223 11.29 -2.04 -21.87
N MET A 224 10.25 -2.56 -21.20
CA MET A 224 10.39 -3.29 -19.94
C MET A 224 11.19 -4.59 -20.13
N GLN A 225 10.94 -5.34 -21.22
CA GLN A 225 11.72 -6.53 -21.58
C GLN A 225 13.19 -6.20 -21.86
N ASN A 226 13.45 -5.08 -22.58
CA ASN A 226 14.84 -4.60 -22.77
C ASN A 226 15.49 -4.30 -21.43
N TYR A 227 14.81 -3.56 -20.56
CA TYR A 227 15.30 -3.19 -19.23
C TYR A 227 15.59 -4.42 -18.37
N ALA A 228 14.69 -5.40 -18.30
CA ALA A 228 14.91 -6.66 -17.58
C ALA A 228 16.17 -7.41 -18.09
N ARG A 229 16.36 -7.45 -19.41
CA ARG A 229 17.56 -8.05 -20.01
C ARG A 229 18.85 -7.32 -19.62
N VAL A 230 18.81 -5.98 -19.59
CA VAL A 230 19.98 -5.18 -19.18
C VAL A 230 20.28 -5.34 -17.69
N ILE A 231 19.26 -5.40 -16.82
CA ILE A 231 19.42 -5.73 -15.40
C ILE A 231 20.12 -7.09 -15.25
N LYS A 232 19.64 -8.12 -15.93
CA LYS A 232 20.24 -9.47 -15.87
C LYS A 232 21.71 -9.49 -16.30
N ARG A 233 22.04 -8.76 -17.36
CA ARG A 233 23.41 -8.68 -17.86
C ARG A 233 24.35 -7.89 -16.92
N ASP A 234 23.92 -6.72 -16.42
CA ASP A 234 24.79 -5.77 -15.74
C ASP A 234 24.83 -5.99 -14.21
N LEU A 235 23.73 -6.50 -13.62
CA LEU A 235 23.61 -6.75 -12.18
C LEU A 235 23.62 -8.25 -11.84
N GLY A 236 23.45 -9.14 -12.81
CA GLY A 236 23.40 -10.60 -12.61
C GLY A 236 22.08 -11.11 -11.99
N ILE A 237 21.04 -10.27 -11.93
CA ILE A 237 19.74 -10.57 -11.27
C ILE A 237 18.68 -10.72 -12.35
N ASP A 238 17.89 -11.79 -12.32
CA ASP A 238 16.71 -11.91 -13.17
C ASP A 238 15.53 -11.17 -12.50
N ALA A 239 15.18 -10.00 -13.02
CA ALA A 239 14.13 -9.19 -12.46
C ALA A 239 12.73 -9.83 -12.56
N ASN A 240 12.54 -10.83 -13.43
CA ASN A 240 11.28 -11.58 -13.53
C ASN A 240 11.11 -12.65 -12.44
N ASP A 241 12.19 -13.07 -11.80
CA ASP A 241 12.14 -14.01 -10.67
C ASP A 241 11.69 -13.32 -9.37
N ILE A 242 11.62 -11.97 -9.37
CA ILE A 242 11.20 -11.22 -8.19
C ILE A 242 9.67 -11.25 -8.11
N VAL A 243 9.13 -11.94 -7.12
CA VAL A 243 7.70 -11.98 -6.83
C VAL A 243 7.22 -10.58 -6.48
N GLY A 244 6.24 -10.06 -7.23
CA GLY A 244 5.79 -8.68 -7.10
C GLY A 244 6.68 -7.65 -7.81
N GLY A 245 7.68 -8.07 -8.57
CA GLY A 245 8.58 -7.17 -9.31
C GLY A 245 7.87 -6.24 -10.27
N GLY A 246 6.70 -6.66 -10.82
CA GLY A 246 5.87 -5.85 -11.70
C GLY A 246 5.01 -4.80 -10.96
N ALA A 247 4.94 -4.87 -9.65
CA ALA A 247 4.15 -3.93 -8.87
C ALA A 247 4.54 -2.48 -9.17
N ALA A 248 3.51 -1.63 -9.25
CA ALA A 248 3.66 -0.19 -9.44
C ALA A 248 4.52 0.20 -10.66
N GLY A 249 4.38 -0.56 -11.76
CA GLY A 249 5.09 -0.27 -13.01
C GLY A 249 6.58 -0.60 -12.98
N GLY A 250 6.97 -1.58 -12.15
CA GLY A 250 8.32 -2.13 -12.08
C GLY A 250 9.21 -1.52 -11.00
N ILE A 251 8.73 -0.59 -10.17
CA ILE A 251 9.54 -0.05 -9.06
C ILE A 251 9.84 -1.14 -8.02
N GLY A 252 8.95 -2.14 -7.84
CA GLY A 252 9.21 -3.30 -6.99
C GLY A 252 10.49 -4.04 -7.39
N ALA A 253 10.64 -4.35 -8.68
CA ALA A 253 11.86 -4.96 -9.21
C ALA A 253 13.08 -4.05 -9.04
N ALA A 254 12.93 -2.74 -9.30
CA ALA A 254 14.05 -1.81 -9.15
C ALA A 254 14.56 -1.77 -7.71
N LEU A 255 13.68 -1.57 -6.73
CA LEU A 255 14.06 -1.52 -5.31
C LEU A 255 14.73 -2.82 -4.88
N SER A 256 14.25 -3.98 -5.35
CA SER A 256 14.88 -5.27 -5.04
C SER A 256 16.23 -5.45 -5.74
N CYS A 257 16.34 -5.14 -7.05
CA CYS A 257 17.58 -5.36 -7.81
C CYS A 257 18.73 -4.43 -7.41
N PHE A 258 18.42 -3.17 -7.06
CA PHE A 258 19.45 -2.16 -6.81
C PHE A 258 19.74 -1.95 -5.33
N LEU A 259 18.80 -2.23 -4.45
CA LEU A 259 18.86 -1.91 -3.02
C LEU A 259 18.63 -3.13 -2.12
N ASP A 260 18.55 -4.33 -2.68
CA ASP A 260 18.26 -5.59 -1.96
C ASP A 260 16.98 -5.49 -1.09
N ALA A 261 15.98 -4.77 -1.60
CA ALA A 261 14.75 -4.53 -0.87
C ALA A 261 13.93 -5.81 -0.70
N LYS A 262 13.41 -6.03 0.51
CA LYS A 262 12.51 -7.14 0.82
C LYS A 262 11.09 -6.79 0.46
N MET A 263 10.46 -7.62 -0.38
CA MET A 263 9.03 -7.52 -0.69
C MET A 263 8.24 -8.16 0.44
N THR A 264 7.30 -7.42 1.02
CA THR A 264 6.48 -7.87 2.16
C THR A 264 5.03 -7.45 1.97
N SER A 265 4.11 -8.18 2.59
CA SER A 265 2.70 -7.77 2.60
C SER A 265 2.53 -6.41 3.27
N GLY A 266 1.70 -5.55 2.66
CA GLY A 266 1.39 -4.22 3.17
C GLY A 266 0.81 -4.26 4.56
N ILE A 267 -0.18 -5.12 4.78
CA ILE A 267 -0.83 -5.24 6.08
C ILE A 267 0.11 -5.81 7.15
N GLU A 268 0.90 -6.84 6.85
CA GLU A 268 1.84 -7.41 7.82
C GLU A 268 2.90 -6.36 8.23
N THR A 269 3.44 -5.63 7.26
CA THR A 269 4.41 -4.55 7.52
C THR A 269 3.80 -3.46 8.39
N LEU A 270 2.56 -3.05 8.10
CA LEU A 270 1.86 -2.06 8.91
C LEU A 270 1.70 -2.55 10.35
N LEU A 271 1.14 -3.75 10.54
CA LEU A 271 0.86 -4.30 11.87
C LEU A 271 2.14 -4.46 12.72
N ASP A 272 3.25 -4.89 12.10
CA ASP A 272 4.56 -4.98 12.75
C ASP A 272 5.07 -3.60 13.18
N LEU A 273 5.05 -2.63 12.28
CA LEU A 273 5.58 -1.30 12.54
C LEU A 273 4.76 -0.52 13.57
N VAL A 274 3.45 -0.73 13.66
CA VAL A 274 2.61 -0.11 14.69
C VAL A 274 2.59 -0.90 16.01
N ASP A 275 3.32 -2.03 16.09
CA ASP A 275 3.38 -2.92 17.27
C ASP A 275 2.00 -3.44 17.69
N PHE A 276 1.20 -3.83 16.69
CA PHE A 276 -0.19 -4.23 16.88
C PHE A 276 -0.35 -5.36 17.90
N ASP A 277 0.56 -6.34 17.91
CA ASP A 277 0.54 -7.48 18.81
C ASP A 277 0.66 -7.09 20.29
N SER A 278 1.33 -6.00 20.61
CA SER A 278 1.41 -5.49 21.98
C SER A 278 0.04 -5.06 22.52
N TYR A 279 -0.79 -4.51 21.64
CA TYR A 279 -2.16 -4.10 22.00
C TYR A 279 -3.10 -5.30 22.13
N LEU A 280 -2.91 -6.37 21.33
CA LEU A 280 -3.71 -7.61 21.40
C LEU A 280 -3.61 -8.29 22.76
N LYS A 281 -2.46 -8.20 23.43
CA LYS A 281 -2.25 -8.83 24.76
C LYS A 281 -3.29 -8.41 25.82
N ASN A 282 -3.87 -7.24 25.67
CA ASN A 282 -4.83 -6.68 26.64
C ASN A 282 -6.20 -6.40 26.01
N ALA A 283 -6.42 -6.83 24.76
CA ALA A 283 -7.68 -6.62 24.06
C ALA A 283 -8.68 -7.73 24.39
N ASP A 284 -9.92 -7.36 24.62
CA ASP A 284 -11.05 -8.29 24.76
C ASP A 284 -11.69 -8.58 23.38
N PHE A 285 -11.67 -7.59 22.48
CA PHE A 285 -12.25 -7.69 21.15
C PHE A 285 -11.46 -6.87 20.14
N VAL A 286 -11.38 -7.37 18.89
CA VAL A 286 -10.97 -6.61 17.73
C VAL A 286 -12.18 -6.45 16.80
N ILE A 287 -12.44 -5.21 16.38
CA ILE A 287 -13.46 -4.90 15.36
C ILE A 287 -12.73 -4.47 14.10
N SER A 288 -12.98 -5.20 13.01
CA SER A 288 -12.44 -4.92 11.69
C SER A 288 -13.54 -4.93 10.64
N GLY A 289 -13.20 -4.74 9.38
CA GLY A 289 -14.16 -4.76 8.28
C GLY A 289 -13.59 -4.22 6.99
N GLU A 290 -14.35 -4.41 5.94
CA GLU A 290 -14.10 -3.89 4.59
C GLU A 290 -15.41 -3.77 3.81
N GLY A 291 -15.37 -3.07 2.67
CA GLY A 291 -16.58 -2.83 1.86
C GLY A 291 -17.23 -4.11 1.32
N ARG A 292 -16.44 -5.15 1.00
CA ARG A 292 -16.95 -6.45 0.55
C ARG A 292 -16.04 -7.56 1.05
N ILE A 293 -16.62 -8.51 1.76
CA ILE A 293 -15.94 -9.73 2.21
C ILE A 293 -16.26 -10.87 1.23
N ASP A 294 -15.22 -11.46 0.64
CA ASP A 294 -15.30 -12.61 -0.27
C ASP A 294 -14.08 -13.54 -0.06
N SER A 295 -13.91 -14.55 -0.92
CA SER A 295 -12.78 -15.49 -0.86
C SER A 295 -11.39 -14.82 -0.86
N GLN A 296 -11.25 -13.64 -1.48
CA GLN A 296 -9.98 -12.90 -1.50
C GLN A 296 -9.66 -12.26 -0.15
N SER A 297 -10.66 -11.96 0.67
CA SER A 297 -10.49 -11.36 1.99
C SER A 297 -9.73 -12.27 2.96
N ALA A 298 -9.81 -13.59 2.77
CA ALA A 298 -9.06 -14.59 3.52
C ALA A 298 -7.59 -14.73 3.04
N SER A 299 -7.21 -14.11 1.91
CA SER A 299 -5.94 -14.34 1.22
C SER A 299 -5.10 -13.07 1.13
N GLY A 300 -4.25 -12.80 2.15
CA GLY A 300 -3.20 -11.78 2.07
C GLY A 300 -3.64 -10.31 2.17
N LYS A 301 -4.92 -10.02 2.43
CA LYS A 301 -5.48 -8.68 2.60
C LYS A 301 -5.61 -8.30 4.08
N VAL A 302 -6.17 -7.13 4.35
CA VAL A 302 -6.33 -6.55 5.70
C VAL A 302 -6.91 -7.54 6.70
N LEU A 303 -8.06 -8.14 6.39
CA LEU A 303 -8.72 -9.09 7.31
C LEU A 303 -7.88 -10.34 7.56
N SER A 304 -7.16 -10.83 6.55
CA SER A 304 -6.26 -11.98 6.71
C SER A 304 -5.11 -11.69 7.67
N GLY A 305 -4.45 -10.53 7.56
CA GLY A 305 -3.37 -10.14 8.46
C GLY A 305 -3.84 -9.96 9.89
N ILE A 306 -4.92 -9.19 10.11
CA ILE A 306 -5.49 -8.94 11.42
C ILE A 306 -6.01 -10.24 12.04
N GLY A 307 -6.74 -11.05 11.27
CA GLY A 307 -7.34 -12.29 11.74
C GLY A 307 -6.31 -13.30 12.24
N LYS A 308 -5.22 -13.52 11.50
CA LYS A 308 -4.12 -14.40 11.92
C LYS A 308 -3.52 -13.98 13.25
N ARG A 309 -3.31 -12.67 13.46
CA ARG A 309 -2.78 -12.15 14.72
C ARG A 309 -3.78 -12.30 15.87
N CYS A 310 -5.05 -12.01 15.62
CA CYS A 310 -6.13 -12.23 16.58
C CYS A 310 -6.19 -13.70 17.00
N LEU A 311 -6.11 -14.62 16.04
CA LEU A 311 -6.12 -16.06 16.29
C LEU A 311 -4.92 -16.50 17.15
N LEU A 312 -3.71 -16.00 16.85
CA LEU A 312 -2.48 -16.28 17.62
C LEU A 312 -2.57 -15.80 19.07
N HIS A 313 -3.25 -14.67 19.32
CA HIS A 313 -3.42 -14.10 20.66
C HIS A 313 -4.69 -14.54 21.37
N GLY A 314 -5.55 -15.34 20.71
CA GLY A 314 -6.83 -15.81 21.28
C GLY A 314 -7.86 -14.67 21.45
N VAL A 315 -7.75 -13.58 20.68
CA VAL A 315 -8.66 -12.43 20.76
C VAL A 315 -9.74 -12.57 19.69
N PRO A 316 -11.04 -12.53 20.03
CA PRO A 316 -12.12 -12.63 19.05
C PRO A 316 -12.11 -11.43 18.09
N LEU A 317 -12.15 -11.74 16.79
CA LEU A 317 -12.28 -10.76 15.71
C LEU A 317 -13.73 -10.73 15.23
N ILE A 318 -14.36 -9.55 15.26
CA ILE A 318 -15.71 -9.31 14.74
C ILE A 318 -15.59 -8.36 13.54
N CYS A 319 -16.29 -8.68 12.45
CA CYS A 319 -16.27 -7.87 11.24
C CYS A 319 -17.57 -7.13 11.02
N ILE A 320 -17.48 -5.87 10.54
CA ILE A 320 -18.58 -5.18 9.88
C ILE A 320 -18.22 -5.08 8.39
N ALA A 321 -19.09 -5.60 7.52
CA ALA A 321 -18.90 -5.63 6.06
C ALA A 321 -19.95 -4.82 5.34
N GLY A 322 -19.61 -4.18 4.23
CA GLY A 322 -20.59 -3.54 3.35
C GLY A 322 -21.55 -4.58 2.77
N CYS A 323 -20.99 -5.64 2.19
CA CYS A 323 -21.73 -6.81 1.69
C CYS A 323 -20.85 -8.07 1.74
N LEU A 324 -21.47 -9.23 1.52
CA LEU A 324 -20.79 -10.51 1.36
C LEU A 324 -20.75 -10.90 -0.12
N GLY A 325 -19.64 -11.53 -0.53
CA GLY A 325 -19.46 -12.15 -1.84
C GLY A 325 -19.23 -13.64 -1.72
N ASP A 326 -19.00 -14.31 -2.84
CA ASP A 326 -18.80 -15.76 -2.90
C ASP A 326 -17.56 -16.16 -2.11
N GLY A 327 -17.67 -17.24 -1.31
CA GLY A 327 -16.57 -17.78 -0.51
C GLY A 327 -16.20 -16.92 0.72
N TYR A 328 -17.09 -16.05 1.17
CA TYR A 328 -16.87 -15.23 2.37
C TYR A 328 -16.64 -16.08 3.64
N GLU A 329 -17.14 -17.30 3.65
CA GLU A 329 -17.02 -18.24 4.79
C GLU A 329 -15.58 -18.56 5.14
N ASP A 330 -14.66 -18.44 4.17
CA ASP A 330 -13.24 -18.72 4.38
C ASP A 330 -12.60 -17.82 5.44
N ILE A 331 -13.18 -16.65 5.75
CA ILE A 331 -12.63 -15.76 6.78
C ILE A 331 -12.82 -16.30 8.20
N TYR A 332 -13.75 -17.21 8.43
CA TYR A 332 -13.88 -17.86 9.74
C TYR A 332 -12.64 -18.71 10.07
N ASN A 333 -11.97 -19.25 9.04
CA ASN A 333 -10.73 -20.03 9.19
C ASN A 333 -9.53 -19.16 9.60
N ILE A 334 -9.62 -17.85 9.44
CA ILE A 334 -8.56 -16.89 9.81
C ILE A 334 -8.86 -16.13 11.12
N GLY A 335 -9.84 -16.58 11.91
CA GLY A 335 -10.09 -16.06 13.25
C GLY A 335 -11.27 -15.09 13.37
N VAL A 336 -12.02 -14.82 12.32
CA VAL A 336 -13.27 -14.06 12.41
C VAL A 336 -14.32 -14.92 13.17
N THR A 337 -14.96 -14.31 14.16
CA THR A 337 -15.95 -15.01 14.99
C THR A 337 -17.38 -14.64 14.63
N LYS A 338 -17.61 -13.42 14.12
CA LYS A 338 -18.93 -12.93 13.72
C LYS A 338 -18.80 -11.84 12.66
N ILE A 339 -19.80 -11.77 11.76
CA ILE A 339 -19.91 -10.72 10.72
C ILE A 339 -21.25 -10.02 10.89
N TYR A 340 -21.23 -8.69 10.82
CA TYR A 340 -22.40 -7.84 10.64
C TYR A 340 -22.32 -7.20 9.26
N THR A 341 -23.43 -7.20 8.49
CA THR A 341 -23.43 -6.64 7.12
C THR A 341 -24.30 -5.39 7.04
N LEU A 342 -23.85 -4.41 6.24
CA LEU A 342 -24.65 -3.23 5.94
C LEU A 342 -25.82 -3.61 5.03
N ALA A 343 -25.52 -4.26 3.90
CA ALA A 343 -26.55 -4.85 3.05
C ALA A 343 -27.00 -6.20 3.62
N ASN A 344 -28.31 -6.37 3.78
CA ASN A 344 -28.96 -7.57 4.31
C ASN A 344 -30.41 -7.66 3.81
N ASP A 345 -31.21 -8.58 4.35
CA ASP A 345 -32.62 -8.76 3.95
C ASP A 345 -33.51 -7.51 4.13
N LYS A 346 -33.07 -6.52 4.93
CA LYS A 346 -33.84 -5.30 5.22
C LYS A 346 -33.24 -4.06 4.53
N THR A 347 -32.00 -4.11 4.11
CA THR A 347 -31.25 -2.98 3.53
C THR A 347 -30.56 -3.44 2.27
N THR A 348 -30.95 -2.92 1.13
CA THR A 348 -30.31 -3.21 -0.16
C THR A 348 -28.89 -2.64 -0.22
N LEU A 349 -28.08 -3.14 -1.15
CA LEU A 349 -26.70 -2.63 -1.35
C LEU A 349 -26.71 -1.15 -1.75
N ASP A 350 -27.63 -0.71 -2.60
CA ASP A 350 -27.76 0.69 -3.02
C ASP A 350 -28.13 1.61 -1.85
N GLU A 351 -29.06 1.18 -0.99
CA GLU A 351 -29.39 1.92 0.24
C GLU A 351 -28.20 1.98 1.20
N ALA A 352 -27.47 0.86 1.36
CA ALA A 352 -26.27 0.80 2.19
C ALA A 352 -25.16 1.73 1.68
N ILE A 353 -24.99 1.87 0.36
CA ILE A 353 -24.02 2.79 -0.24
C ILE A 353 -24.46 4.25 -0.07
N ASN A 354 -25.74 4.56 -0.39
CA ASN A 354 -26.27 5.93 -0.34
C ASN A 354 -26.37 6.50 1.08
N ASN A 355 -26.55 5.65 2.11
CA ASN A 355 -26.62 6.03 3.53
C ASN A 355 -25.61 5.23 4.36
N ALA A 356 -24.39 5.08 3.87
CA ALA A 356 -23.39 4.20 4.49
C ALA A 356 -23.11 4.55 5.95
N GLU A 357 -23.04 5.83 6.30
CA GLU A 357 -22.82 6.27 7.69
C GLU A 357 -23.96 5.86 8.62
N GLY A 358 -25.20 6.11 8.21
CA GLY A 358 -26.40 5.78 9.02
C GLY A 358 -26.52 4.27 9.26
N VAL A 359 -26.38 3.48 8.20
CA VAL A 359 -26.46 2.02 8.29
C VAL A 359 -25.28 1.44 9.08
N TYR A 360 -24.06 2.00 8.93
CA TYR A 360 -22.90 1.59 9.71
C TYR A 360 -23.12 1.81 11.23
N ILE A 361 -23.68 2.97 11.61
CA ILE A 361 -24.02 3.27 13.00
C ILE A 361 -25.02 2.24 13.57
N GLU A 362 -26.03 1.86 12.81
CA GLU A 362 -26.98 0.84 13.25
C GLU A 362 -26.31 -0.51 13.48
N ARG A 363 -25.45 -0.95 12.57
CA ARG A 363 -24.70 -2.21 12.75
C ARG A 363 -23.71 -2.16 13.91
N ALA A 364 -23.02 -1.04 14.10
CA ALA A 364 -22.13 -0.83 15.24
C ALA A 364 -22.88 -0.91 16.59
N LYS A 365 -24.10 -0.30 16.66
CA LYS A 365 -24.95 -0.41 17.84
C LYS A 365 -25.39 -1.84 18.11
N GLU A 366 -25.84 -2.55 17.09
CA GLU A 366 -26.23 -3.96 17.18
C GLU A 366 -25.08 -4.79 17.76
N LEU A 367 -23.88 -4.66 17.18
CA LEU A 367 -22.65 -5.32 17.62
C LEU A 367 -22.36 -5.05 19.11
N PHE A 368 -22.35 -3.78 19.53
CA PHE A 368 -22.03 -3.45 20.92
C PHE A 368 -23.11 -3.86 21.92
N TYR A 369 -24.40 -3.84 21.53
CA TYR A 369 -25.47 -4.40 22.37
C TYR A 369 -25.36 -5.93 22.53
N ASP A 370 -24.98 -6.64 21.48
CA ASP A 370 -24.76 -8.09 21.54
C ASP A 370 -23.60 -8.45 22.48
N ILE A 371 -22.47 -7.71 22.35
CA ILE A 371 -21.32 -7.88 23.26
C ILE A 371 -21.74 -7.60 24.72
N LYS A 372 -22.46 -6.51 24.97
CA LYS A 372 -22.91 -6.13 26.32
C LYS A 372 -23.82 -7.19 26.95
N LYS A 373 -24.69 -7.80 26.14
CA LYS A 373 -25.58 -8.89 26.58
C LYS A 373 -24.85 -10.18 26.89
N GLY A 374 -23.81 -10.50 26.12
CA GLY A 374 -23.01 -11.70 26.32
C GLY A 374 -21.99 -11.60 27.47
N ALA A 375 -21.74 -10.40 27.97
CA ALA A 375 -20.84 -10.13 29.10
C ALA A 375 -21.58 -10.10 30.47
N ASN A 376 -22.92 -10.13 30.48
CA ASN A 376 -23.77 -10.29 31.67
C ASN A 376 -24.23 -11.74 31.79
#